data_0de01b9ecd15ec7abc957eea454bf886
#
_entry.id   0de01b9ecd15ec7abc957eea454bf886
#
_cell.length_a   1.000
_cell.length_b   1.000
_cell.length_c   1.000
_cell.angle_alpha   90.00
_cell.angle_beta   90.00
_cell.angle_gamma   90.00
#
_symmetry.space_group_name_H-M   'P 1'
#
loop_
_entity.id
_entity.type
_entity.pdbx_description
1 polymer ?
#
loop_
_entity_poly.entity_id
_entity_poly.type
_entity_poly.pdbx_seq_one_letter_code
_entity_poly.pdbx_strand_id
1 'polypeptide(L)'
;MSNITAISYLISSVLFILALRGLSSPTTSRQGNTFGMIGMLLAVVTTFFIPDFKPVISLIGVAIVGGAIIGTIAAKRVQMTKMPELVALMHSFVGLSAVLIAIAAVFNPAHDHTGAQKIELFIGAFIGAITFTASVIAFGKLSGKVSGKPVTFAGQHLLNLILAVSMVGAGIAYYMGDSHAAFLAMCAVALVLGVTLIIPIGGADMPVVVSMLNSYSGWAAAGIGFTLNNPVLIIAGACVGSSGAILSYIMCKAMNRSILAVLLGGFGAEAAAGGADDGGPKNYKTGSPEDAAFLMENADTVIIVPGYGLAVARAQHALKELTEKLTHHGVTVKYAIHPVAGRMPGHMNVLLAEAEVPYDQVFEMEDINSDFGQADVVLVLGANDVVNPAARTPGSPIFGMPILEAFKAKTIIVNKRSMAAGYAGLDNELFYMDKTMMVFGDAKKVVEEMVKAVE
;
A
#
# COMPACT_ATOMS: atom_id res chain seq x y z
N MET A 1 29.88 8.62 21.42
CA MET A 1 28.71 9.52 21.57
C MET A 1 28.77 10.21 22.93
N SER A 2 28.42 11.50 22.99
CA SER A 2 28.26 12.16 24.30
C SER A 2 27.00 11.60 25.00
N ASN A 3 26.94 11.67 26.34
CA ASN A 3 25.73 11.24 27.07
C ASN A 3 24.47 11.98 26.62
N ILE A 4 24.61 13.25 26.25
CA ILE A 4 23.49 14.09 25.75
C ILE A 4 22.99 13.55 24.40
N THR A 5 23.88 13.23 23.47
CA THR A 5 23.51 12.65 22.17
C THR A 5 22.77 11.32 22.33
N ALA A 6 23.26 10.46 23.23
CA ALA A 6 22.63 9.16 23.50
C ALA A 6 21.21 9.31 24.08
N ILE A 7 21.05 10.22 25.06
CA ILE A 7 19.71 10.51 25.64
C ILE A 7 18.78 11.11 24.61
N SER A 8 19.23 12.06 23.79
CA SER A 8 18.41 12.67 22.74
C SER A 8 17.94 11.65 21.71
N TYR A 9 18.81 10.73 21.29
CA TYR A 9 18.46 9.64 20.38
C TYR A 9 17.50 8.64 21.03
N LEU A 10 17.65 8.34 22.31
CA LEU A 10 16.70 7.51 23.06
C LEU A 10 15.30 8.15 23.07
N ILE A 11 15.21 9.46 23.38
CA ILE A 11 13.94 10.19 23.36
C ILE A 11 13.33 10.17 21.96
N SER A 12 14.11 10.43 20.91
CA SER A 12 13.64 10.35 19.51
C SER A 12 13.09 8.96 19.18
N SER A 13 13.76 7.91 19.60
CA SER A 13 13.33 6.52 19.39
C SER A 13 12.00 6.22 20.07
N VAL A 14 11.83 6.66 21.31
CA VAL A 14 10.56 6.54 22.06
C VAL A 14 9.45 7.30 21.35
N LEU A 15 9.73 8.53 20.87
CA LEU A 15 8.75 9.32 20.11
C LEU A 15 8.34 8.63 18.81
N PHE A 16 9.23 7.96 18.09
CA PHE A 16 8.88 7.18 16.89
C PHE A 16 8.00 5.98 17.22
N ILE A 17 8.27 5.27 18.31
CA ILE A 17 7.41 4.16 18.77
C ILE A 17 6.01 4.69 19.13
N LEU A 18 5.93 5.82 19.87
CA LEU A 18 4.67 6.45 20.20
C LEU A 18 3.94 7.00 18.97
N ALA A 19 4.67 7.47 17.95
CA ALA A 19 4.12 7.88 16.68
C ALA A 19 3.42 6.71 15.98
N LEU A 20 4.07 5.55 15.85
CA LEU A 20 3.46 4.36 15.25
C LEU A 20 2.21 3.91 16.02
N ARG A 21 2.29 3.90 17.36
CA ARG A 21 1.13 3.61 18.21
C ARG A 21 -0.01 4.60 18.00
N GLY A 22 0.31 5.90 17.92
CA GLY A 22 -0.70 6.94 17.69
C GLY A 22 -1.35 6.86 16.32
N LEU A 23 -0.59 6.46 15.29
CA LEU A 23 -1.08 6.30 13.91
C LEU A 23 -1.93 5.02 13.72
N SER A 24 -1.98 4.12 14.70
CA SER A 24 -2.80 2.90 14.60
C SER A 24 -4.31 3.14 14.77
N SER A 25 -4.72 4.31 15.22
CA SER A 25 -6.14 4.69 15.36
C SER A 25 -6.40 6.07 14.77
N PRO A 26 -7.52 6.26 14.06
CA PRO A 26 -7.91 7.56 13.50
C PRO A 26 -8.02 8.67 14.56
N THR A 27 -8.50 8.34 15.75
CA THR A 27 -8.70 9.30 16.85
C THR A 27 -7.39 9.85 17.43
N THR A 28 -6.31 9.06 17.36
CA THR A 28 -4.98 9.42 17.91
C THR A 28 -3.97 9.77 16.80
N SER A 29 -4.35 9.67 15.52
CA SER A 29 -3.44 9.81 14.38
C SER A 29 -2.74 11.17 14.32
N ARG A 30 -3.45 12.27 14.64
CA ARG A 30 -2.85 13.62 14.68
C ARG A 30 -1.78 13.74 15.77
N GLN A 31 -2.01 13.14 16.93
CA GLN A 31 -1.03 13.11 18.02
C GLN A 31 0.18 12.25 17.65
N GLY A 32 -0.06 11.09 17.05
CA GLY A 32 1.01 10.22 16.53
C GLY A 32 1.90 10.93 15.52
N ASN A 33 1.30 11.64 14.57
CA ASN A 33 2.04 12.45 13.60
C ASN A 33 2.90 13.55 14.27
N THR A 34 2.36 14.21 15.29
CA THR A 34 3.11 15.23 16.06
C THR A 34 4.32 14.61 16.78
N PHE A 35 4.17 13.42 17.38
CA PHE A 35 5.28 12.70 17.98
C PHE A 35 6.36 12.33 16.95
N GLY A 36 5.96 11.89 15.75
CA GLY A 36 6.89 11.62 14.66
C GLY A 36 7.66 12.86 14.21
N MET A 37 6.99 13.99 14.05
CA MET A 37 7.63 15.26 13.68
C MET A 37 8.63 15.74 14.76
N ILE A 38 8.26 15.69 16.03
CA ILE A 38 9.15 16.09 17.13
C ILE A 38 10.33 15.14 17.23
N GLY A 39 10.09 13.82 17.11
CA GLY A 39 11.14 12.80 17.13
C GLY A 39 12.17 13.00 16.00
N MET A 40 11.69 13.27 14.78
CA MET A 40 12.56 13.55 13.63
C MET A 40 13.35 14.86 13.83
N LEU A 41 12.70 15.92 14.25
CA LEU A 41 13.37 17.20 14.50
C LEU A 41 14.49 17.02 15.55
N LEU A 42 14.18 16.34 16.65
CA LEU A 42 15.17 16.06 17.70
C LEU A 42 16.34 15.23 17.18
N ALA A 43 16.08 14.17 16.38
CA ALA A 43 17.12 13.35 15.81
C ALA A 43 18.05 14.14 14.87
N VAL A 44 17.47 14.95 13.96
CA VAL A 44 18.22 15.77 13.01
C VAL A 44 19.04 16.83 13.74
N VAL A 45 18.46 17.57 14.67
CA VAL A 45 19.16 18.58 15.46
C VAL A 45 20.30 17.95 16.26
N THR A 46 20.06 16.81 16.91
CA THR A 46 21.11 16.07 17.65
C THR A 46 22.27 15.68 16.75
N THR A 47 21.98 15.24 15.52
CA THR A 47 23.00 14.84 14.55
C THR A 47 23.92 16.00 14.18
N PHE A 48 23.39 17.23 14.03
CA PHE A 48 24.22 18.41 13.75
C PHE A 48 25.19 18.82 14.86
N PHE A 49 24.97 18.36 16.09
CA PHE A 49 25.90 18.60 17.20
C PHE A 49 27.06 17.59 17.28
N ILE A 50 27.09 16.59 16.39
CA ILE A 50 28.20 15.65 16.30
C ILE A 50 29.38 16.35 15.60
N PRO A 51 30.62 16.36 16.19
CA PRO A 51 31.72 17.18 15.69
C PRO A 51 32.17 16.90 14.27
N ASP A 52 31.98 15.67 13.79
CA ASP A 52 32.51 15.18 12.50
C ASP A 52 31.79 15.80 11.27
N PHE A 53 30.67 16.49 11.46
CA PHE A 53 29.88 17.08 10.37
C PHE A 53 30.33 18.50 9.95
N LYS A 54 31.17 19.16 10.73
CA LYS A 54 31.58 20.54 10.48
C LYS A 54 32.12 20.82 9.07
N PRO A 55 32.99 19.96 8.48
CA PRO A 55 33.56 20.23 7.15
C PRO A 55 32.55 20.13 6.00
N VAL A 56 31.43 19.42 6.18
CA VAL A 56 30.45 19.14 5.13
C VAL A 56 29.06 19.74 5.40
N ILE A 57 28.94 20.55 6.45
CA ILE A 57 27.64 21.10 6.90
C ILE A 57 26.92 21.91 5.83
N SER A 58 27.65 22.63 4.98
CA SER A 58 27.08 23.39 3.87
C SER A 58 26.46 22.48 2.80
N LEU A 59 27.12 21.38 2.48
CA LEU A 59 26.64 20.40 1.50
C LEU A 59 25.40 19.69 2.04
N ILE A 60 25.41 19.30 3.31
CA ILE A 60 24.25 18.71 3.99
C ILE A 60 23.08 19.69 4.01
N GLY A 61 23.34 20.98 4.34
CA GLY A 61 22.33 22.03 4.32
C GLY A 61 21.67 22.19 2.95
N VAL A 62 22.46 22.24 1.88
CA VAL A 62 21.94 22.30 0.49
C VAL A 62 21.11 21.07 0.16
N ALA A 63 21.55 19.86 0.54
CA ALA A 63 20.81 18.63 0.30
C ALA A 63 19.46 18.61 1.04
N ILE A 64 19.44 19.02 2.32
CA ILE A 64 18.21 19.12 3.11
C ILE A 64 17.24 20.14 2.53
N VAL A 65 17.72 21.34 2.19
CA VAL A 65 16.87 22.39 1.60
C VAL A 65 16.31 21.93 0.24
N GLY A 66 17.15 21.35 -0.62
CA GLY A 66 16.74 20.81 -1.91
C GLY A 66 15.68 19.71 -1.75
N GLY A 67 15.93 18.75 -0.87
CA GLY A 67 14.98 17.68 -0.54
C GLY A 67 13.66 18.19 0.05
N ALA A 68 13.72 19.19 0.94
CA ALA A 68 12.54 19.81 1.55
C ALA A 68 11.69 20.55 0.50
N ILE A 69 12.31 21.28 -0.42
CA ILE A 69 11.60 21.98 -1.51
C ILE A 69 10.90 20.95 -2.41
N ILE A 70 11.63 19.96 -2.91
CA ILE A 70 11.08 18.95 -3.81
C ILE A 70 9.97 18.16 -3.11
N GLY A 71 10.22 17.70 -1.88
CA GLY A 71 9.24 16.95 -1.08
C GLY A 71 7.97 17.74 -0.77
N THR A 72 8.11 19.02 -0.41
CA THR A 72 6.96 19.89 -0.13
C THR A 72 6.12 20.15 -1.38
N ILE A 73 6.77 20.39 -2.52
CA ILE A 73 6.06 20.57 -3.80
C ILE A 73 5.33 19.28 -4.20
N ALA A 74 5.99 18.13 -4.08
CA ALA A 74 5.38 16.84 -4.36
C ALA A 74 4.18 16.57 -3.44
N ALA A 75 4.34 16.74 -2.12
CA ALA A 75 3.28 16.51 -1.14
C ALA A 75 2.06 17.42 -1.35
N LYS A 76 2.27 18.71 -1.69
CA LYS A 76 1.16 19.65 -1.93
C LYS A 76 0.44 19.42 -3.26
N ARG A 77 1.11 18.85 -4.27
CA ARG A 77 0.55 18.66 -5.62
C ARG A 77 -0.03 17.27 -5.84
N VAL A 78 0.37 16.29 -5.04
CA VAL A 78 -0.14 14.93 -5.17
C VAL A 78 -1.60 14.88 -4.73
N GLN A 79 -2.42 14.28 -5.60
CA GLN A 79 -3.81 13.97 -5.30
C GLN A 79 -3.88 12.67 -4.48
N MET A 80 -4.85 12.54 -3.59
CA MET A 80 -5.01 11.33 -2.75
C MET A 80 -5.10 10.05 -3.57
N THR A 81 -5.71 10.11 -4.75
CA THR A 81 -5.76 8.98 -5.70
C THR A 81 -4.38 8.53 -6.20
N LYS A 82 -3.37 9.41 -6.16
CA LYS A 82 -1.99 9.15 -6.58
C LYS A 82 -1.03 8.92 -5.42
N MET A 83 -1.55 8.85 -4.19
CA MET A 83 -0.72 8.54 -3.00
C MET A 83 0.05 7.23 -3.12
N PRO A 84 -0.52 6.11 -3.64
CA PRO A 84 0.24 4.87 -3.82
C PRO A 84 1.47 5.04 -4.73
N GLU A 85 1.35 5.87 -5.77
CA GLU A 85 2.45 6.18 -6.69
C GLU A 85 3.56 6.96 -5.95
N LEU A 86 3.18 8.00 -5.21
CA LEU A 86 4.14 8.80 -4.44
C LEU A 86 4.86 7.95 -3.38
N VAL A 87 4.13 7.12 -2.64
CA VAL A 87 4.69 6.25 -1.61
C VAL A 87 5.70 5.27 -2.22
N ALA A 88 5.37 4.63 -3.36
CA ALA A 88 6.32 3.76 -4.05
C ALA A 88 7.57 4.54 -4.50
N LEU A 89 7.41 5.75 -5.04
CA LEU A 89 8.54 6.60 -5.43
C LEU A 89 9.42 6.97 -4.22
N MET A 90 8.84 7.29 -3.07
CA MET A 90 9.59 7.59 -1.85
C MET A 90 10.42 6.39 -1.38
N HIS A 91 9.87 5.18 -1.42
CA HIS A 91 10.62 3.96 -1.08
C HIS A 91 11.81 3.73 -2.02
N SER A 92 11.70 4.12 -3.29
CA SER A 92 12.83 4.04 -4.21
C SER A 92 14.00 4.94 -3.77
N PHE A 93 13.73 6.17 -3.35
CA PHE A 93 14.79 7.06 -2.85
C PHE A 93 15.41 6.56 -1.55
N VAL A 94 14.64 5.95 -0.65
CA VAL A 94 15.18 5.32 0.56
C VAL A 94 16.12 4.17 0.19
N GLY A 95 15.71 3.30 -0.73
CA GLY A 95 16.54 2.21 -1.23
C GLY A 95 17.84 2.71 -1.89
N LEU A 96 17.73 3.74 -2.74
CA LEU A 96 18.89 4.35 -3.39
C LEU A 96 19.85 4.96 -2.37
N SER A 97 19.35 5.68 -1.37
CA SER A 97 20.21 6.26 -0.32
C SER A 97 20.95 5.18 0.47
N ALA A 98 20.32 4.04 0.73
CA ALA A 98 20.96 2.90 1.39
C ALA A 98 22.12 2.36 0.58
N VAL A 99 21.96 2.16 -0.71
CA VAL A 99 23.02 1.69 -1.61
C VAL A 99 24.17 2.69 -1.66
N LEU A 100 23.87 3.98 -1.82
CA LEU A 100 24.90 5.02 -1.92
C LEU A 100 25.70 5.17 -0.63
N ILE A 101 25.06 5.08 0.54
CA ILE A 101 25.75 5.12 1.84
C ILE A 101 26.62 3.88 2.01
N ALA A 102 26.13 2.70 1.64
CA ALA A 102 26.93 1.48 1.72
C ALA A 102 28.14 1.51 0.78
N ILE A 103 27.99 1.99 -0.46
CA ILE A 103 29.08 2.21 -1.40
C ILE A 103 30.08 3.21 -0.81
N ALA A 104 29.61 4.35 -0.31
CA ALA A 104 30.48 5.36 0.30
C ALA A 104 31.29 4.80 1.49
N ALA A 105 30.67 3.95 2.32
CA ALA A 105 31.35 3.30 3.44
C ALA A 105 32.42 2.31 2.96
N VAL A 106 32.11 1.45 1.97
CA VAL A 106 33.05 0.46 1.43
C VAL A 106 34.27 1.12 0.76
N PHE A 107 34.05 2.25 0.08
CA PHE A 107 35.13 2.98 -0.59
C PHE A 107 35.84 4.00 0.30
N ASN A 108 35.50 4.10 1.58
CA ASN A 108 36.19 4.99 2.52
C ASN A 108 37.51 4.37 2.99
N PRO A 109 38.70 4.89 2.59
CA PRO A 109 39.97 4.32 2.93
C PRO A 109 40.36 4.49 4.40
N ALA A 110 39.64 5.32 5.15
CA ALA A 110 39.93 5.62 6.54
C ALA A 110 39.43 4.57 7.54
N HIS A 111 38.63 3.60 7.07
CA HIS A 111 37.99 2.60 7.94
C HIS A 111 38.17 1.19 7.40
N ASP A 112 38.91 0.36 8.12
CA ASP A 112 38.90 -1.09 7.94
C ASP A 112 37.58 -1.65 8.55
N HIS A 113 36.84 -2.38 7.77
CA HIS A 113 35.56 -2.95 8.23
C HIS A 113 35.79 -4.30 8.92
N THR A 114 35.25 -4.43 10.12
CA THR A 114 35.21 -5.74 10.84
C THR A 114 34.30 -6.72 10.06
N GLY A 115 34.44 -8.03 10.31
CA GLY A 115 33.59 -9.03 9.68
C GLY A 115 32.10 -8.78 9.88
N ALA A 116 31.68 -8.31 11.07
CA ALA A 116 30.30 -7.93 11.35
C ALA A 116 29.85 -6.76 10.46
N GLN A 117 30.64 -5.70 10.37
CA GLN A 117 30.33 -4.53 9.53
C GLN A 117 30.24 -4.87 8.04
N LYS A 118 31.07 -5.81 7.54
CA LYS A 118 30.95 -6.30 6.14
C LYS A 118 29.62 -6.99 5.88
N ILE A 119 29.11 -7.75 6.85
CA ILE A 119 27.77 -8.39 6.76
C ILE A 119 26.68 -7.34 6.79
N GLU A 120 26.79 -6.36 7.69
CA GLU A 120 25.82 -5.24 7.78
C GLU A 120 25.77 -4.42 6.49
N LEU A 121 26.94 -4.10 5.91
CA LEU A 121 27.06 -3.41 4.61
C LEU A 121 26.43 -4.23 3.47
N PHE A 122 26.71 -5.53 3.44
CA PHE A 122 26.12 -6.45 2.47
C PHE A 122 24.59 -6.44 2.57
N ILE A 123 24.04 -6.62 3.80
CA ILE A 123 22.59 -6.67 4.02
C ILE A 123 21.94 -5.33 3.66
N GLY A 124 22.48 -4.22 4.16
CA GLY A 124 21.94 -2.88 3.89
C GLY A 124 21.96 -2.55 2.40
N ALA A 125 23.05 -2.87 1.69
CA ALA A 125 23.21 -2.59 0.28
C ALA A 125 22.29 -3.42 -0.62
N PHE A 126 22.20 -4.75 -0.40
CA PHE A 126 21.35 -5.58 -1.28
C PHE A 126 19.86 -5.31 -1.06
N ILE A 127 19.40 -5.15 0.19
CA ILE A 127 18.03 -4.77 0.49
C ILE A 127 17.71 -3.41 -0.12
N GLY A 128 18.60 -2.44 0.03
CA GLY A 128 18.45 -1.12 -0.58
C GLY A 128 18.38 -1.16 -2.09
N ALA A 129 19.23 -1.94 -2.76
CA ALA A 129 19.26 -2.10 -4.22
C ALA A 129 17.96 -2.74 -4.76
N ILE A 130 17.51 -3.83 -4.14
CA ILE A 130 16.23 -4.46 -4.47
C ILE A 130 15.09 -3.45 -4.27
N THR A 131 15.05 -2.77 -3.12
CA THR A 131 14.02 -1.78 -2.80
C THR A 131 13.95 -0.67 -3.83
N PHE A 132 15.12 -0.15 -4.26
CA PHE A 132 15.17 0.92 -5.24
C PHE A 132 14.51 0.54 -6.55
N THR A 133 14.98 -0.51 -7.21
CA THR A 133 14.47 -0.91 -8.53
C THR A 133 13.06 -1.49 -8.47
N ALA A 134 12.76 -2.28 -7.44
CA ALA A 134 11.42 -2.81 -7.19
C ALA A 134 10.39 -1.68 -7.05
N SER A 135 10.73 -0.63 -6.31
CA SER A 135 9.86 0.53 -6.09
C SER A 135 9.68 1.37 -7.35
N VAL A 136 10.72 1.51 -8.19
CA VAL A 136 10.62 2.16 -9.50
C VAL A 136 9.65 1.41 -10.42
N ILE A 137 9.72 0.08 -10.45
CA ILE A 137 8.79 -0.73 -11.25
C ILE A 137 7.36 -0.65 -10.69
N ALA A 138 7.20 -0.72 -9.37
CA ALA A 138 5.90 -0.56 -8.72
C ALA A 138 5.29 0.82 -9.03
N PHE A 139 6.07 1.90 -8.91
CA PHE A 139 5.66 3.24 -9.34
C PHE A 139 5.22 3.27 -10.81
N GLY A 140 5.99 2.64 -11.70
CA GLY A 140 5.68 2.56 -13.12
C GLY A 140 4.34 1.86 -13.40
N LYS A 141 4.06 0.76 -12.68
CA LYS A 141 2.79 0.02 -12.78
C LYS A 141 1.61 0.79 -12.19
N LEU A 142 1.78 1.41 -11.03
CA LEU A 142 0.74 2.20 -10.36
C LEU A 142 0.37 3.44 -11.18
N SER A 143 1.36 4.12 -11.77
CA SER A 143 1.17 5.32 -12.61
C SER A 143 0.70 5.01 -14.05
N GLY A 144 0.56 3.72 -14.41
CA GLY A 144 0.16 3.31 -15.75
C GLY A 144 1.25 3.47 -16.83
N LYS A 145 2.48 3.86 -16.45
CA LYS A 145 3.62 3.94 -17.38
C LYS A 145 4.15 2.57 -17.79
N VAL A 146 3.97 1.59 -16.91
CA VAL A 146 4.23 0.17 -17.17
C VAL A 146 2.90 -0.57 -17.04
N SER A 147 2.69 -1.58 -17.89
CA SER A 147 1.45 -2.38 -17.83
C SER A 147 1.23 -2.95 -16.43
N GLY A 148 0.03 -2.76 -15.87
CA GLY A 148 -0.38 -3.37 -14.60
C GLY A 148 -0.60 -4.89 -14.68
N LYS A 149 -0.59 -5.48 -15.89
CA LYS A 149 -0.71 -6.92 -16.06
C LYS A 149 0.59 -7.61 -15.61
N PRO A 150 0.49 -8.85 -15.07
CA PRO A 150 1.67 -9.66 -14.81
C PRO A 150 2.46 -9.90 -16.11
N VAL A 151 3.76 -9.67 -16.08
CA VAL A 151 4.67 -10.05 -17.17
C VAL A 151 5.40 -11.30 -16.74
N THR A 152 4.91 -12.45 -17.19
CA THR A 152 5.48 -13.75 -16.86
C THR A 152 6.21 -14.33 -18.06
N PHE A 153 7.30 -15.04 -17.82
CA PHE A 153 8.06 -15.74 -18.85
C PHE A 153 8.58 -17.09 -18.32
N ALA A 154 8.78 -18.04 -19.23
CA ALA A 154 9.27 -19.36 -18.87
C ALA A 154 10.66 -19.26 -18.20
N GLY A 155 10.84 -19.90 -17.04
CA GLY A 155 12.11 -19.89 -16.31
C GLY A 155 12.32 -18.69 -15.40
N GLN A 156 11.34 -17.79 -15.20
CA GLN A 156 11.48 -16.60 -14.33
C GLN A 156 11.94 -16.94 -12.90
N HIS A 157 11.42 -18.02 -12.31
CA HIS A 157 11.79 -18.42 -10.96
C HIS A 157 13.22 -18.96 -10.90
N LEU A 158 13.66 -19.67 -11.93
CA LEU A 158 15.04 -20.15 -12.05
C LEU A 158 15.99 -18.96 -12.23
N LEU A 159 15.64 -17.98 -13.06
CA LEU A 159 16.42 -16.76 -13.23
C LEU A 159 16.56 -16.00 -11.91
N ASN A 160 15.46 -15.80 -11.19
CA ASN A 160 15.49 -15.13 -9.89
C ASN A 160 16.33 -15.88 -8.86
N LEU A 161 16.28 -17.22 -8.87
CA LEU A 161 17.12 -18.05 -8.00
C LEU A 161 18.61 -17.90 -8.37
N ILE A 162 18.95 -17.94 -9.65
CA ILE A 162 20.34 -17.75 -10.12
C ILE A 162 20.85 -16.36 -9.72
N LEU A 163 20.03 -15.32 -9.90
CA LEU A 163 20.39 -13.97 -9.49
C LEU A 163 20.60 -13.87 -7.96
N ALA A 164 19.71 -14.48 -7.18
CA ALA A 164 19.82 -14.47 -5.72
C ALA A 164 21.10 -15.22 -5.26
N VAL A 165 21.38 -16.40 -5.82
CA VAL A 165 22.59 -17.16 -5.51
C VAL A 165 23.85 -16.40 -5.95
N SER A 166 23.85 -15.77 -7.13
CA SER A 166 24.96 -14.95 -7.62
C SER A 166 25.21 -13.73 -6.73
N MET A 167 24.15 -13.09 -6.24
CA MET A 167 24.21 -11.97 -5.33
C MET A 167 24.87 -12.39 -4.00
N VAL A 168 24.44 -13.51 -3.42
CA VAL A 168 25.04 -14.06 -2.19
C VAL A 168 26.50 -14.47 -2.43
N GLY A 169 26.80 -15.11 -3.56
CA GLY A 169 28.16 -15.49 -3.94
C GLY A 169 29.09 -14.27 -4.06
N ALA A 170 28.64 -13.19 -4.68
CA ALA A 170 29.40 -11.95 -4.75
C ALA A 170 29.57 -11.31 -3.37
N GLY A 171 28.56 -11.40 -2.49
CA GLY A 171 28.68 -10.96 -1.09
C GLY A 171 29.72 -11.77 -0.30
N ILE A 172 29.77 -13.08 -0.47
CA ILE A 172 30.79 -13.93 0.16
C ILE A 172 32.19 -13.57 -0.39
N ALA A 173 32.33 -13.36 -1.70
CA ALA A 173 33.58 -12.92 -2.30
C ALA A 173 34.06 -11.57 -1.74
N TYR A 174 33.11 -10.62 -1.54
CA TYR A 174 33.42 -9.37 -0.84
C TYR A 174 33.85 -9.59 0.60
N TYR A 175 33.15 -10.44 1.35
CA TYR A 175 33.49 -10.74 2.75
C TYR A 175 34.89 -11.35 2.93
N MET A 176 35.25 -12.28 2.05
CA MET A 176 36.54 -13.03 2.14
C MET A 176 37.73 -12.27 1.58
N GLY A 177 37.52 -11.45 0.54
CA GLY A 177 38.61 -10.86 -0.22
C GLY A 177 38.63 -9.32 -0.21
N ASP A 178 37.78 -8.63 0.55
CA ASP A 178 37.63 -7.17 0.55
C ASP A 178 37.54 -6.55 -0.85
N SER A 179 37.01 -7.32 -1.80
CA SER A 179 36.94 -6.92 -3.20
C SER A 179 35.82 -5.91 -3.43
N HIS A 180 36.18 -4.65 -3.66
CA HIS A 180 35.22 -3.59 -4.05
C HIS A 180 34.45 -3.96 -5.32
N ALA A 181 35.09 -4.65 -6.27
CA ALA A 181 34.46 -5.11 -7.49
C ALA A 181 33.36 -6.15 -7.19
N ALA A 182 33.59 -7.07 -6.26
CA ALA A 182 32.60 -8.04 -5.83
C ALA A 182 31.39 -7.37 -5.14
N PHE A 183 31.63 -6.32 -4.33
CA PHE A 183 30.56 -5.54 -3.72
C PHE A 183 29.72 -4.81 -4.75
N LEU A 184 30.34 -4.16 -5.74
CA LEU A 184 29.61 -3.50 -6.83
C LEU A 184 28.85 -4.51 -7.70
N ALA A 185 29.43 -5.68 -7.98
CA ALA A 185 28.76 -6.76 -8.70
C ALA A 185 27.51 -7.24 -7.94
N MET A 186 27.63 -7.43 -6.63
CA MET A 186 26.50 -7.76 -5.75
C MET A 186 25.40 -6.71 -5.85
N CYS A 187 25.73 -5.42 -5.76
CA CYS A 187 24.76 -4.32 -5.91
C CYS A 187 24.09 -4.36 -7.29
N ALA A 188 24.84 -4.57 -8.36
CA ALA A 188 24.30 -4.63 -9.72
C ALA A 188 23.33 -5.80 -9.89
N VAL A 189 23.67 -6.99 -9.40
CA VAL A 189 22.79 -8.16 -9.43
C VAL A 189 21.52 -7.92 -8.60
N ALA A 190 21.64 -7.29 -7.43
CA ALA A 190 20.52 -6.95 -6.57
C ALA A 190 19.57 -5.94 -7.25
N LEU A 191 20.09 -4.96 -7.99
CA LEU A 191 19.28 -4.04 -8.80
C LEU A 191 18.46 -4.76 -9.88
N VAL A 192 19.07 -5.73 -10.57
CA VAL A 192 18.38 -6.55 -11.58
C VAL A 192 17.31 -7.42 -10.90
N LEU A 193 17.65 -8.02 -9.77
CA LEU A 193 16.73 -8.87 -9.01
C LEU A 193 15.48 -8.11 -8.55
N GLY A 194 15.63 -6.85 -8.13
CA GLY A 194 14.48 -6.02 -7.75
C GLY A 194 13.50 -5.79 -8.91
N VAL A 195 13.99 -5.63 -10.15
CA VAL A 195 13.15 -5.53 -11.34
C VAL A 195 12.44 -6.85 -11.61
N THR A 196 13.17 -7.95 -11.62
CA THR A 196 12.64 -9.27 -12.01
C THR A 196 11.65 -9.84 -10.99
N LEU A 197 11.72 -9.42 -9.73
CA LEU A 197 10.77 -9.80 -8.68
C LEU A 197 9.42 -9.09 -8.83
N ILE A 198 9.40 -7.82 -9.20
CA ILE A 198 8.14 -7.03 -9.21
C ILE A 198 7.43 -7.06 -10.57
N ILE A 199 8.15 -7.26 -11.65
CA ILE A 199 7.55 -7.21 -12.99
C ILE A 199 6.48 -8.29 -13.22
N PRO A 200 6.57 -9.50 -12.62
CA PRO A 200 5.55 -10.55 -12.76
C PRO A 200 4.32 -10.36 -11.85
N ILE A 201 4.35 -9.39 -10.94
CA ILE A 201 3.25 -9.17 -9.99
C ILE A 201 2.16 -8.33 -10.64
N GLY A 202 0.92 -8.79 -10.54
CA GLY A 202 -0.25 -8.09 -11.09
C GLY A 202 -0.73 -6.92 -10.26
N GLY A 203 -1.58 -6.08 -10.86
CA GLY A 203 -2.15 -4.89 -10.21
C GLY A 203 -3.02 -5.20 -8.97
N ALA A 204 -3.63 -6.39 -8.92
CA ALA A 204 -4.42 -6.85 -7.77
C ALA A 204 -3.57 -7.00 -6.49
N ASP A 205 -2.31 -7.44 -6.65
CA ASP A 205 -1.38 -7.67 -5.54
C ASP A 205 -0.58 -6.41 -5.16
N MET A 206 -0.74 -5.30 -5.90
CA MET A 206 0.01 -4.06 -5.66
C MET A 206 -0.14 -3.50 -4.25
N PRO A 207 -1.29 -3.56 -3.56
CA PRO A 207 -1.37 -3.13 -2.17
C PRO A 207 -0.40 -3.87 -1.25
N VAL A 208 -0.27 -5.19 -1.43
CA VAL A 208 0.69 -6.02 -0.68
C VAL A 208 2.13 -5.63 -1.05
N VAL A 209 2.41 -5.44 -2.34
CA VAL A 209 3.73 -5.03 -2.82
C VAL A 209 4.16 -3.70 -2.22
N VAL A 210 3.29 -2.68 -2.20
CA VAL A 210 3.59 -1.37 -1.60
C VAL A 210 3.93 -1.53 -0.11
N SER A 211 3.19 -2.36 0.62
CA SER A 211 3.48 -2.66 2.02
C SER A 211 4.79 -3.41 2.22
N MET A 212 5.14 -4.36 1.34
CA MET A 212 6.43 -5.06 1.36
C MET A 212 7.60 -4.12 1.04
N LEU A 213 7.43 -3.20 0.09
CA LEU A 213 8.45 -2.19 -0.21
C LEU A 213 8.67 -1.23 0.97
N ASN A 214 7.61 -0.90 1.71
CA ASN A 214 7.75 -0.19 2.99
C ASN A 214 8.58 -1.00 4.00
N SER A 215 8.32 -2.30 4.11
CA SER A 215 9.10 -3.20 4.97
C SER A 215 10.58 -3.24 4.56
N TYR A 216 10.87 -3.41 3.28
CA TYR A 216 12.24 -3.44 2.75
C TYR A 216 12.97 -2.11 2.98
N SER A 217 12.30 -0.98 2.77
CA SER A 217 12.89 0.34 3.06
C SER A 217 13.21 0.51 4.54
N GLY A 218 12.36 0.00 5.43
CA GLY A 218 12.61 -0.02 6.87
C GLY A 218 13.85 -0.87 7.23
N TRP A 219 13.97 -2.06 6.69
CA TRP A 219 15.13 -2.91 6.93
C TRP A 219 16.42 -2.36 6.31
N ALA A 220 16.33 -1.73 5.13
CA ALA A 220 17.47 -1.01 4.55
C ALA A 220 17.93 0.12 5.48
N ALA A 221 16.99 0.91 6.03
CA ALA A 221 17.32 1.96 7.00
C ALA A 221 17.96 1.40 8.28
N ALA A 222 17.48 0.26 8.79
CA ALA A 222 18.11 -0.42 9.93
C ALA A 222 19.54 -0.89 9.61
N GLY A 223 19.75 -1.47 8.42
CA GLY A 223 21.08 -1.88 7.93
C GLY A 223 22.06 -0.71 7.87
N ILE A 224 21.62 0.44 7.33
CA ILE A 224 22.42 1.68 7.38
C ILE A 224 22.68 2.12 8.82
N GLY A 225 21.67 1.99 9.69
CA GLY A 225 21.78 2.34 11.10
C GLY A 225 22.89 1.54 11.81
N PHE A 226 23.04 0.26 11.51
CA PHE A 226 24.16 -0.55 12.00
C PHE A 226 25.49 -0.03 11.45
N THR A 227 25.61 0.16 10.15
CA THR A 227 26.83 0.68 9.50
C THR A 227 27.28 2.02 10.08
N LEU A 228 26.34 2.92 10.36
CA LEU A 228 26.62 4.25 10.91
C LEU A 228 26.65 4.31 12.44
N ASN A 229 26.46 3.19 13.14
CA ASN A 229 26.29 3.13 14.60
C ASN A 229 25.21 4.12 15.09
N ASN A 230 24.11 4.22 14.38
CA ASN A 230 23.01 5.14 14.69
C ASN A 230 21.80 4.39 15.26
N PRO A 231 21.58 4.40 16.59
CA PRO A 231 20.49 3.65 17.22
C PRO A 231 19.11 4.08 16.76
N VAL A 232 18.93 5.37 16.42
CA VAL A 232 17.62 5.89 15.96
C VAL A 232 17.22 5.26 14.64
N LEU A 233 18.16 5.15 13.69
CA LEU A 233 17.92 4.48 12.40
C LEU A 233 17.64 3.00 12.58
N ILE A 234 18.36 2.33 13.49
CA ILE A 234 18.14 0.91 13.79
C ILE A 234 16.71 0.71 14.33
N ILE A 235 16.32 1.47 15.33
CA ILE A 235 15.00 1.33 15.99
C ILE A 235 13.89 1.72 15.03
N ALA A 236 13.96 2.89 14.39
CA ALA A 236 12.95 3.35 13.46
C ALA A 236 12.83 2.39 12.26
N GLY A 237 13.96 1.98 11.69
CA GLY A 237 14.00 1.04 10.58
C GLY A 237 13.42 -0.32 10.93
N ALA A 238 13.77 -0.87 12.09
CA ALA A 238 13.23 -2.14 12.58
C ALA A 238 11.69 -2.05 12.81
N CYS A 239 11.22 -0.97 13.41
CA CYS A 239 9.79 -0.76 13.62
C CYS A 239 9.02 -0.66 12.30
N VAL A 240 9.50 0.14 11.34
CA VAL A 240 8.88 0.29 10.02
C VAL A 240 8.97 -1.01 9.23
N GLY A 241 10.11 -1.68 9.25
CA GLY A 241 10.31 -2.96 8.58
C GLY A 241 9.37 -4.04 9.08
N SER A 242 9.24 -4.17 10.40
CA SER A 242 8.35 -5.14 11.03
C SER A 242 6.88 -4.83 10.77
N SER A 243 6.47 -3.57 10.93
CA SER A 243 5.07 -3.17 10.70
C SER A 243 4.65 -3.40 9.25
N GLY A 244 5.49 -3.08 8.27
CA GLY A 244 5.23 -3.35 6.86
C GLY A 244 5.11 -4.84 6.54
N ALA A 245 5.97 -5.69 7.14
CA ALA A 245 5.91 -7.14 6.98
C ALA A 245 4.61 -7.73 7.56
N ILE A 246 4.25 -7.32 8.78
CA ILE A 246 3.01 -7.75 9.45
C ILE A 246 1.79 -7.33 8.63
N LEU A 247 1.74 -6.07 8.17
CA LEU A 247 0.65 -5.56 7.35
C LEU A 247 0.53 -6.34 6.04
N SER A 248 1.65 -6.63 5.37
CA SER A 248 1.66 -7.46 4.15
C SER A 248 1.12 -8.86 4.40
N TYR A 249 1.48 -9.47 5.53
CA TYR A 249 0.96 -10.78 5.91
C TYR A 249 -0.55 -10.75 6.15
N ILE A 250 -1.05 -9.76 6.88
CA ILE A 250 -2.50 -9.58 7.13
C ILE A 250 -3.25 -9.39 5.80
N MET A 251 -2.71 -8.57 4.90
CA MET A 251 -3.32 -8.35 3.59
C MET A 251 -3.33 -9.62 2.73
N CYS A 252 -2.24 -10.39 2.73
CA CYS A 252 -2.19 -11.69 2.05
C CYS A 252 -3.26 -12.64 2.61
N LYS A 253 -3.42 -12.67 3.94
CA LYS A 253 -4.47 -13.46 4.58
C LYS A 253 -5.87 -12.99 4.18
N ALA A 254 -6.10 -11.67 4.14
CA ALA A 254 -7.36 -11.08 3.66
C ALA A 254 -7.66 -11.35 2.18
N MET A 255 -6.65 -11.70 1.39
CA MET A 255 -6.79 -12.12 -0.02
C MET A 255 -6.84 -13.64 -0.18
N ASN A 256 -6.74 -14.41 0.91
CA ASN A 256 -6.54 -15.87 0.91
C ASN A 256 -5.38 -16.32 0.01
N ARG A 257 -4.28 -15.58 0.04
CA ARG A 257 -3.07 -15.89 -0.73
C ARG A 257 -1.87 -16.01 0.18
N SER A 258 -0.98 -16.96 -0.12
CA SER A 258 0.26 -17.02 0.65
C SER A 258 1.17 -15.85 0.28
N ILE A 259 1.87 -15.29 1.26
CA ILE A 259 2.82 -14.20 1.04
C ILE A 259 3.91 -14.59 0.03
N LEU A 260 4.35 -15.86 0.07
CA LEU A 260 5.33 -16.38 -0.89
C LEU A 260 4.78 -16.41 -2.31
N ALA A 261 3.52 -16.78 -2.50
CA ALA A 261 2.88 -16.77 -3.82
C ALA A 261 2.80 -15.34 -4.40
N VAL A 262 2.53 -14.35 -3.54
CA VAL A 262 2.50 -12.94 -3.97
C VAL A 262 3.90 -12.42 -4.30
N LEU A 263 4.89 -12.70 -3.46
CA LEU A 263 6.27 -12.23 -3.62
C LEU A 263 6.97 -12.84 -4.83
N LEU A 264 6.73 -14.13 -5.10
CA LEU A 264 7.32 -14.80 -6.26
C LEU A 264 6.63 -14.42 -7.56
N GLY A 265 5.40 -13.92 -7.51
CA GLY A 265 4.62 -13.53 -8.68
C GLY A 265 4.28 -14.70 -9.62
N GLY A 266 3.39 -14.45 -10.57
CA GLY A 266 3.06 -15.42 -11.62
C GLY A 266 2.18 -16.60 -11.21
N PHE A 267 2.04 -16.89 -9.93
CA PHE A 267 1.12 -17.91 -9.43
C PHE A 267 -0.31 -17.34 -9.46
N GLY A 268 -1.17 -17.89 -10.32
CA GLY A 268 -2.55 -17.44 -10.51
C GLY A 268 -2.84 -16.85 -11.90
N ALA A 269 -1.82 -16.61 -12.72
CA ALA A 269 -2.03 -16.22 -14.11
C ALA A 269 -2.71 -17.34 -14.92
N GLU A 270 -2.46 -18.61 -14.58
CA GLU A 270 -3.11 -19.77 -15.19
C GLU A 270 -4.56 -19.95 -14.72
N ALA A 271 -4.87 -19.57 -13.47
CA ALA A 271 -6.23 -19.63 -12.95
C ALA A 271 -7.15 -18.53 -13.55
N ALA A 272 -6.59 -17.38 -13.91
CA ALA A 272 -7.32 -16.32 -14.61
C ALA A 272 -7.61 -16.66 -16.09
N ALA A 273 -6.87 -17.60 -16.68
CA ALA A 273 -7.09 -18.07 -18.05
C ALA A 273 -8.11 -19.21 -18.14
N GLY A 274 -8.49 -19.81 -17.02
CA GLY A 274 -9.39 -20.97 -16.94
C GLY A 274 -10.81 -20.68 -16.44
N GLY A 275 -11.16 -19.43 -16.19
CA GLY A 275 -12.55 -19.04 -15.91
C GLY A 275 -13.38 -19.19 -17.18
N ALA A 276 -13.89 -20.39 -17.41
CA ALA A 276 -14.85 -20.63 -18.48
C ALA A 276 -16.06 -19.72 -18.19
N ASP A 277 -16.25 -18.75 -19.07
CA ASP A 277 -17.51 -18.07 -19.26
C ASP A 277 -18.55 -19.14 -19.58
N ASP A 278 -19.39 -19.47 -18.62
CA ASP A 278 -20.54 -20.36 -18.83
C ASP A 278 -21.60 -19.54 -19.59
N GLY A 279 -21.28 -19.30 -20.85
CA GLY A 279 -21.76 -18.33 -21.79
C GLY A 279 -23.25 -18.38 -22.11
N GLY A 280 -24.11 -18.10 -21.13
CA GLY A 280 -25.47 -17.67 -21.36
C GLY A 280 -25.59 -16.15 -21.18
N PRO A 281 -26.48 -15.46 -21.90
CA PRO A 281 -26.76 -14.04 -21.64
C PRO A 281 -27.32 -13.90 -20.22
N LYS A 282 -26.48 -13.45 -19.28
CA LYS A 282 -26.90 -13.15 -17.92
C LYS A 282 -27.64 -11.83 -17.92
N ASN A 283 -28.90 -11.82 -17.49
CA ASN A 283 -29.69 -10.61 -17.38
C ASN A 283 -29.35 -9.87 -16.08
N TYR A 284 -29.18 -8.58 -16.17
CA TYR A 284 -29.04 -7.67 -15.03
C TYR A 284 -30.10 -6.56 -15.11
N LYS A 285 -30.50 -6.06 -13.94
CA LYS A 285 -31.44 -4.94 -13.86
C LYS A 285 -30.67 -3.64 -13.83
N THR A 286 -31.07 -2.68 -14.64
CA THR A 286 -30.54 -1.32 -14.63
C THR A 286 -31.52 -0.37 -13.96
N GLY A 287 -31.00 0.61 -13.25
CA GLY A 287 -31.76 1.72 -12.68
C GLY A 287 -31.03 3.04 -12.88
N SER A 288 -31.72 4.10 -12.57
CA SER A 288 -31.21 5.46 -12.62
C SER A 288 -30.60 5.88 -11.26
N PRO A 289 -29.81 6.96 -11.20
CA PRO A 289 -29.39 7.55 -9.94
C PRO A 289 -30.57 7.99 -9.05
N GLU A 290 -31.65 8.44 -9.64
CA GLU A 290 -32.89 8.84 -8.96
C GLU A 290 -33.58 7.63 -8.28
N ASP A 291 -33.65 6.50 -8.98
CA ASP A 291 -34.20 5.25 -8.41
C ASP A 291 -33.35 4.81 -7.21
N ALA A 292 -32.04 4.92 -7.34
CA ALA A 292 -31.11 4.59 -6.26
C ALA A 292 -31.28 5.52 -5.05
N ALA A 293 -31.40 6.82 -5.27
CA ALA A 293 -31.63 7.81 -4.23
C ALA A 293 -32.94 7.53 -3.50
N PHE A 294 -34.04 7.28 -4.23
CA PHE A 294 -35.34 6.93 -3.66
C PHE A 294 -35.27 5.68 -2.77
N LEU A 295 -34.59 4.64 -3.21
CA LEU A 295 -34.44 3.41 -2.41
C LEU A 295 -33.65 3.66 -1.13
N MET A 296 -32.60 4.49 -1.16
CA MET A 296 -31.78 4.80 0.00
C MET A 296 -32.50 5.73 0.98
N GLU A 297 -33.26 6.71 0.50
CA GLU A 297 -34.01 7.66 1.32
C GLU A 297 -35.11 6.97 2.14
N ASN A 298 -35.72 5.92 1.57
CA ASN A 298 -36.77 5.13 2.23
C ASN A 298 -36.24 3.92 3.02
N ALA A 299 -34.94 3.83 3.23
CA ALA A 299 -34.29 2.77 4.01
C ALA A 299 -34.08 3.18 5.47
N ASP A 300 -34.17 2.25 6.40
CA ASP A 300 -33.74 2.46 7.78
C ASP A 300 -32.22 2.41 7.90
N THR A 301 -31.57 1.48 7.17
CA THR A 301 -30.14 1.28 7.20
C THR A 301 -29.56 1.11 5.80
N VAL A 302 -28.56 1.94 5.49
CA VAL A 302 -27.76 1.90 4.26
C VAL A 302 -26.30 1.58 4.60
N ILE A 303 -25.75 0.53 3.95
CA ILE A 303 -24.31 0.23 4.02
C ILE A 303 -23.65 0.59 2.69
N ILE A 304 -22.60 1.38 2.75
CA ILE A 304 -21.83 1.80 1.59
C ILE A 304 -20.53 1.01 1.54
N VAL A 305 -20.28 0.38 0.39
CA VAL A 305 -19.04 -0.37 0.11
C VAL A 305 -18.20 0.42 -0.88
N PRO A 306 -17.24 1.25 -0.41
CA PRO A 306 -16.37 2.00 -1.29
C PRO A 306 -15.28 1.11 -1.87
N GLY A 307 -14.98 1.29 -3.15
CA GLY A 307 -13.92 0.60 -3.84
C GLY A 307 -13.02 1.53 -4.65
N TYR A 308 -12.11 0.96 -5.43
CA TYR A 308 -11.15 1.73 -6.22
C TYR A 308 -11.82 2.69 -7.23
N GLY A 309 -12.99 2.35 -7.74
CA GLY A 309 -13.75 3.21 -8.64
C GLY A 309 -14.14 4.55 -8.02
N LEU A 310 -14.48 4.57 -6.72
CA LEU A 310 -14.67 5.80 -5.95
C LEU A 310 -13.42 6.69 -5.99
N ALA A 311 -12.26 6.10 -5.74
CA ALA A 311 -10.98 6.81 -5.74
C ALA A 311 -10.68 7.43 -7.10
N VAL A 312 -10.83 6.66 -8.18
CA VAL A 312 -10.56 7.12 -9.56
C VAL A 312 -11.49 8.27 -9.96
N ALA A 313 -12.75 8.18 -9.59
CA ALA A 313 -13.75 9.21 -9.88
C ALA A 313 -13.66 10.42 -8.94
N ARG A 314 -12.90 10.33 -7.83
CA ARG A 314 -12.83 11.36 -6.77
C ARG A 314 -14.20 11.72 -6.22
N ALA A 315 -15.00 10.71 -5.96
CA ALA A 315 -16.40 10.88 -5.55
C ALA A 315 -16.57 11.00 -4.03
N GLN A 316 -15.49 10.96 -3.23
CA GLN A 316 -15.55 10.93 -1.77
C GLN A 316 -16.28 12.11 -1.15
N HIS A 317 -16.13 13.31 -1.69
CA HIS A 317 -16.85 14.50 -1.18
C HIS A 317 -18.34 14.49 -1.54
N ALA A 318 -18.67 14.11 -2.79
CA ALA A 318 -20.07 13.95 -3.19
C ALA A 318 -20.75 12.82 -2.40
N LEU A 319 -20.01 11.75 -2.10
CA LEU A 319 -20.50 10.64 -1.28
C LEU A 319 -20.79 11.10 0.16
N LYS A 320 -19.91 11.91 0.76
CA LYS A 320 -20.16 12.50 2.07
C LYS A 320 -21.44 13.34 2.07
N GLU A 321 -21.61 14.21 1.06
CA GLU A 321 -22.81 15.04 0.92
C GLU A 321 -24.07 14.19 0.83
N LEU A 322 -24.04 13.10 0.05
CA LEU A 322 -25.14 12.14 -0.03
C LEU A 322 -25.47 11.54 1.35
N THR A 323 -24.47 11.11 2.08
CA THR A 323 -24.67 10.48 3.40
C THR A 323 -25.16 11.46 4.45
N GLU A 324 -24.73 12.71 4.40
CA GLU A 324 -25.25 13.78 5.27
C GLU A 324 -26.74 14.02 5.02
N LYS A 325 -27.17 14.12 3.76
CA LYS A 325 -28.58 14.23 3.39
C LYS A 325 -29.39 13.02 3.87
N LEU A 326 -28.95 11.81 3.58
CA LEU A 326 -29.62 10.58 4.05
C LEU A 326 -29.75 10.55 5.59
N THR A 327 -28.70 10.92 6.30
CA THR A 327 -28.73 10.97 7.77
C THR A 327 -29.70 12.04 8.28
N HIS A 328 -29.84 13.16 7.58
CA HIS A 328 -30.87 14.18 7.87
C HIS A 328 -32.29 13.64 7.75
N HIS A 329 -32.53 12.70 6.82
CA HIS A 329 -33.80 11.99 6.65
C HIS A 329 -33.99 10.84 7.65
N GLY A 330 -33.08 10.67 8.60
CA GLY A 330 -33.16 9.64 9.64
C GLY A 330 -32.59 8.28 9.23
N VAL A 331 -31.95 8.18 8.07
CA VAL A 331 -31.30 6.93 7.61
C VAL A 331 -30.00 6.69 8.36
N THR A 332 -29.81 5.51 8.88
CA THR A 332 -28.53 5.09 9.46
C THR A 332 -27.56 4.69 8.35
N VAL A 333 -26.49 5.44 8.17
CA VAL A 333 -25.48 5.16 7.14
C VAL A 333 -24.21 4.62 7.75
N LYS A 334 -23.69 3.51 7.21
CA LYS A 334 -22.41 2.88 7.60
C LYS A 334 -21.54 2.65 6.37
N TYR A 335 -20.23 2.80 6.53
CA TYR A 335 -19.23 2.47 5.50
C TYR A 335 -18.55 1.16 5.84
N ALA A 336 -18.55 0.23 4.91
CA ALA A 336 -17.91 -1.09 5.06
C ALA A 336 -16.61 -1.13 4.28
N ILE A 337 -15.49 -1.23 5.00
CA ILE A 337 -14.15 -1.20 4.40
C ILE A 337 -13.59 -2.61 4.29
N HIS A 338 -13.15 -2.97 3.09
CA HIS A 338 -12.39 -4.18 2.88
C HIS A 338 -10.88 -3.89 2.95
N PRO A 339 -10.07 -4.71 3.65
CA PRO A 339 -8.64 -4.45 3.89
C PRO A 339 -7.80 -4.24 2.62
N VAL A 340 -8.20 -4.85 1.51
CA VAL A 340 -7.50 -4.76 0.22
C VAL A 340 -8.25 -3.90 -0.82
N ALA A 341 -9.28 -3.16 -0.41
CA ALA A 341 -9.94 -2.23 -1.31
C ALA A 341 -9.00 -1.08 -1.68
N GLY A 342 -8.78 -0.87 -2.97
CA GLY A 342 -7.90 0.20 -3.45
C GLY A 342 -6.56 -0.28 -4.01
N ARG A 343 -5.51 0.54 -3.87
CA ARG A 343 -4.15 0.28 -4.40
C ARG A 343 -3.04 0.44 -3.35
N MET A 344 -3.39 0.73 -2.12
CA MET A 344 -2.50 0.75 -0.96
C MET A 344 -3.28 0.36 0.29
N PRO A 345 -2.61 -0.07 1.36
CA PRO A 345 -3.26 -0.29 2.66
C PRO A 345 -4.03 0.94 3.13
N GLY A 346 -5.26 0.75 3.59
CA GLY A 346 -6.09 1.84 4.10
C GLY A 346 -6.53 2.88 3.06
N HIS A 347 -6.46 2.57 1.77
CA HIS A 347 -6.77 3.54 0.71
C HIS A 347 -8.16 4.17 0.88
N MET A 348 -9.17 3.36 1.19
CA MET A 348 -10.54 3.87 1.38
C MET A 348 -10.66 4.71 2.65
N ASN A 349 -10.01 4.29 3.73
CA ASN A 349 -9.98 5.05 5.00
C ASN A 349 -9.39 6.45 4.79
N VAL A 350 -8.30 6.57 4.04
CA VAL A 350 -7.66 7.86 3.72
C VAL A 350 -8.59 8.76 2.92
N LEU A 351 -9.32 8.23 1.92
CA LEU A 351 -10.26 9.01 1.10
C LEU A 351 -11.46 9.49 1.91
N LEU A 352 -12.00 8.63 2.78
CA LEU A 352 -13.11 9.01 3.66
C LEU A 352 -12.66 10.03 4.70
N ALA A 353 -11.44 9.92 5.22
CA ALA A 353 -10.84 10.92 6.12
C ALA A 353 -10.60 12.26 5.41
N GLU A 354 -10.16 12.27 4.13
CA GLU A 354 -10.04 13.48 3.32
C GLU A 354 -11.38 14.19 3.15
N ALA A 355 -12.45 13.42 2.98
CA ALA A 355 -13.82 13.94 2.92
C ALA A 355 -14.39 14.29 4.30
N GLU A 356 -13.65 14.12 5.37
CA GLU A 356 -14.10 14.37 6.76
C GLU A 356 -15.34 13.54 7.15
N VAL A 357 -15.43 12.29 6.68
CA VAL A 357 -16.45 11.34 7.13
C VAL A 357 -16.20 11.00 8.60
N PRO A 358 -17.25 11.01 9.45
CA PRO A 358 -17.11 10.63 10.86
C PRO A 358 -16.59 9.21 11.03
N TYR A 359 -15.59 9.01 11.89
CA TYR A 359 -14.93 7.70 12.08
C TYR A 359 -15.84 6.64 12.68
N ASP A 360 -16.85 7.02 13.42
CA ASP A 360 -17.87 6.16 14.00
C ASP A 360 -18.82 5.56 12.97
N GLN A 361 -18.82 6.07 11.74
CA GLN A 361 -19.55 5.52 10.61
C GLN A 361 -18.72 4.56 9.75
N VAL A 362 -17.41 4.45 9.99
CA VAL A 362 -16.47 3.65 9.20
C VAL A 362 -16.11 2.37 9.93
N PHE A 363 -16.47 1.24 9.37
CA PHE A 363 -16.31 -0.08 9.97
C PHE A 363 -15.40 -0.97 9.10
N GLU A 364 -14.56 -1.74 9.76
CA GLU A 364 -13.78 -2.78 9.10
C GLU A 364 -14.66 -4.01 8.78
N MET A 365 -14.25 -4.81 7.82
CA MET A 365 -15.01 -5.95 7.33
C MET A 365 -15.40 -6.93 8.44
N GLU A 366 -14.53 -7.17 9.40
CA GLU A 366 -14.75 -8.11 10.50
C GLU A 366 -15.88 -7.65 11.43
N ASP A 367 -16.04 -6.35 11.61
CA ASP A 367 -17.04 -5.75 12.49
C ASP A 367 -18.41 -5.64 11.81
N ILE A 368 -18.44 -5.35 10.50
CA ILE A 368 -19.68 -5.00 9.80
C ILE A 368 -20.32 -6.18 9.05
N ASN A 369 -19.61 -7.26 8.81
CA ASN A 369 -20.14 -8.36 8.00
C ASN A 369 -21.43 -8.99 8.55
N SER A 370 -21.63 -8.95 9.87
CA SER A 370 -22.89 -9.38 10.50
C SER A 370 -24.08 -8.49 10.16
N ASP A 371 -23.86 -7.21 9.87
CA ASP A 371 -24.90 -6.19 9.70
C ASP A 371 -25.53 -6.23 8.32
N PHE A 372 -24.86 -6.79 7.31
CA PHE A 372 -25.39 -6.85 5.94
C PHE A 372 -26.74 -7.55 5.83
N GLY A 373 -26.99 -8.56 6.67
CA GLY A 373 -28.28 -9.27 6.68
C GLY A 373 -29.46 -8.42 7.19
N GLN A 374 -29.18 -7.33 7.89
CA GLN A 374 -30.19 -6.41 8.42
C GLN A 374 -30.27 -5.12 7.60
N ALA A 375 -29.33 -4.88 6.70
CA ALA A 375 -29.31 -3.69 5.85
C ALA A 375 -30.43 -3.72 4.82
N ASP A 376 -31.16 -2.61 4.72
CA ASP A 376 -32.20 -2.45 3.72
C ASP A 376 -31.59 -2.24 2.33
N VAL A 377 -30.58 -1.38 2.26
CA VAL A 377 -29.87 -1.08 1.01
C VAL A 377 -28.36 -1.17 1.21
N VAL A 378 -27.67 -1.80 0.27
CA VAL A 378 -26.22 -1.74 0.14
C VAL A 378 -25.87 -1.02 -1.15
N LEU A 379 -25.08 0.04 -1.04
CA LEU A 379 -24.50 0.76 -2.18
C LEU A 379 -23.04 0.33 -2.39
N VAL A 380 -22.79 -0.46 -3.43
CA VAL A 380 -21.44 -0.82 -3.88
C VAL A 380 -20.94 0.23 -4.86
N LEU A 381 -19.94 0.99 -4.47
CA LEU A 381 -19.46 2.15 -5.23
C LEU A 381 -18.02 1.92 -5.72
N GLY A 382 -17.90 1.41 -6.95
CA GLY A 382 -16.61 1.16 -7.59
C GLY A 382 -15.81 -0.01 -7.01
N ALA A 383 -16.47 -0.96 -6.35
CA ALA A 383 -15.89 -2.23 -5.89
C ALA A 383 -16.35 -3.38 -6.79
N ASN A 384 -15.60 -4.49 -6.83
CA ASN A 384 -15.93 -5.69 -7.58
C ASN A 384 -15.57 -6.95 -6.78
N ASP A 385 -14.32 -7.40 -6.82
CA ASP A 385 -13.91 -8.70 -6.29
C ASP A 385 -14.16 -8.84 -4.78
N VAL A 386 -14.08 -7.75 -4.04
CA VAL A 386 -14.29 -7.69 -2.57
C VAL A 386 -15.74 -7.94 -2.11
N VAL A 387 -16.68 -7.97 -3.05
CA VAL A 387 -18.10 -8.31 -2.81
C VAL A 387 -18.57 -9.51 -3.63
N ASN A 388 -17.65 -10.22 -4.30
CA ASN A 388 -17.99 -11.30 -5.22
C ASN A 388 -18.30 -12.61 -4.49
N PRO A 389 -19.54 -13.14 -4.55
CA PRO A 389 -19.90 -14.40 -3.91
C PRO A 389 -19.12 -15.62 -4.41
N ALA A 390 -18.50 -15.56 -5.60
CA ALA A 390 -17.65 -16.61 -6.13
C ALA A 390 -16.47 -16.95 -5.19
N ALA A 391 -16.12 -16.08 -4.24
CA ALA A 391 -15.18 -16.37 -3.16
C ALA A 391 -15.60 -17.54 -2.26
N ARG A 392 -16.88 -17.94 -2.27
CA ARG A 392 -17.43 -19.08 -1.52
C ARG A 392 -17.53 -20.35 -2.36
N THR A 393 -17.35 -20.25 -3.66
CA THR A 393 -17.51 -21.37 -4.60
C THR A 393 -16.19 -22.12 -4.76
N PRO A 394 -16.10 -23.42 -4.39
CA PRO A 394 -14.91 -24.23 -4.61
C PRO A 394 -14.52 -24.23 -6.09
N GLY A 395 -13.21 -24.07 -6.36
CA GLY A 395 -12.69 -24.00 -7.73
C GLY A 395 -12.63 -22.61 -8.34
N SER A 396 -13.23 -21.60 -7.72
CA SER A 396 -13.05 -20.21 -8.11
C SER A 396 -11.63 -19.71 -7.81
N PRO A 397 -11.01 -18.90 -8.68
CA PRO A 397 -9.69 -18.30 -8.44
C PRO A 397 -9.61 -17.46 -7.17
N ILE A 398 -10.73 -16.96 -6.65
CA ILE A 398 -10.82 -16.20 -5.40
C ILE A 398 -11.40 -17.02 -4.24
N PHE A 399 -11.53 -18.35 -4.39
CA PHE A 399 -12.10 -19.21 -3.36
C PHE A 399 -11.38 -19.03 -2.00
N GLY A 400 -12.17 -18.88 -0.95
CA GLY A 400 -11.69 -18.68 0.42
C GLY A 400 -11.24 -17.24 0.73
N MET A 401 -11.29 -16.32 -0.22
CA MET A 401 -11.08 -14.89 0.07
C MET A 401 -12.21 -14.39 0.96
N PRO A 402 -11.92 -13.78 2.11
CA PRO A 402 -12.94 -13.05 2.87
C PRO A 402 -13.51 -11.92 2.02
N ILE A 403 -14.82 -11.76 2.04
CA ILE A 403 -15.53 -10.71 1.27
C ILE A 403 -16.49 -9.96 2.16
N LEU A 404 -16.87 -8.76 1.75
CA LEU A 404 -18.01 -8.05 2.31
C LEU A 404 -19.29 -8.72 1.81
N GLU A 405 -20.16 -9.12 2.73
CA GLU A 405 -21.30 -9.96 2.44
C GLU A 405 -22.51 -9.19 1.90
N ALA A 406 -22.26 -8.25 0.97
CA ALA A 406 -23.27 -7.40 0.36
C ALA A 406 -24.49 -8.19 -0.20
N PHE A 407 -24.27 -9.42 -0.65
CA PHE A 407 -25.32 -10.31 -1.15
C PHE A 407 -26.37 -10.69 -0.09
N LYS A 408 -26.15 -10.42 1.19
CA LYS A 408 -27.14 -10.69 2.26
C LYS A 408 -28.17 -9.58 2.41
N ALA A 409 -27.89 -8.36 1.94
CA ALA A 409 -28.80 -7.23 2.07
C ALA A 409 -30.12 -7.44 1.33
N LYS A 410 -31.16 -6.68 1.70
CA LYS A 410 -32.48 -6.77 1.05
C LYS A 410 -32.41 -6.23 -0.39
N THR A 411 -31.75 -5.11 -0.60
CA THR A 411 -31.56 -4.48 -1.92
C THR A 411 -30.08 -4.11 -2.09
N ILE A 412 -29.57 -4.32 -3.30
CA ILE A 412 -28.18 -4.03 -3.64
C ILE A 412 -28.17 -3.05 -4.82
N ILE A 413 -27.46 -1.96 -4.66
CA ILE A 413 -27.20 -0.97 -5.73
C ILE A 413 -25.72 -1.03 -6.06
N VAL A 414 -25.39 -1.24 -7.33
CA VAL A 414 -24.00 -1.32 -7.77
C VAL A 414 -23.72 -0.25 -8.81
N ASN A 415 -22.82 0.68 -8.49
CA ASN A 415 -22.31 1.62 -9.46
C ASN A 415 -21.03 1.10 -10.10
N LYS A 416 -21.04 1.00 -11.42
CA LYS A 416 -19.88 0.68 -12.27
C LYS A 416 -19.94 1.47 -13.58
N ARG A 417 -18.79 1.66 -14.22
CA ARG A 417 -18.75 2.27 -15.56
C ARG A 417 -19.18 1.30 -16.66
N SER A 418 -18.96 0.02 -16.48
CA SER A 418 -19.30 -1.05 -17.42
C SER A 418 -19.28 -2.41 -16.71
N MET A 419 -19.76 -3.45 -17.36
CA MET A 419 -19.73 -4.83 -16.87
C MET A 419 -18.33 -5.48 -16.93
N ALA A 420 -17.29 -4.74 -17.29
CA ALA A 420 -15.93 -5.28 -17.31
C ALA A 420 -15.55 -5.94 -15.98
N ALA A 421 -14.84 -7.08 -16.06
CA ALA A 421 -14.36 -7.83 -14.91
C ALA A 421 -13.43 -6.97 -14.03
N GLY A 422 -13.32 -7.32 -12.76
CA GLY A 422 -12.37 -6.74 -11.82
C GLY A 422 -10.93 -7.21 -12.05
N TYR A 423 -10.07 -7.00 -11.06
CA TYR A 423 -8.67 -7.42 -11.13
C TYR A 423 -8.48 -8.92 -11.19
N ALA A 424 -9.38 -9.69 -10.57
CA ALA A 424 -9.34 -11.14 -10.61
C ALA A 424 -9.71 -11.71 -12.00
N GLY A 425 -10.21 -10.87 -12.91
CA GLY A 425 -10.64 -11.28 -14.25
C GLY A 425 -11.92 -12.14 -14.24
N LEU A 426 -12.64 -12.13 -13.12
CA LEU A 426 -13.86 -12.92 -12.92
C LEU A 426 -15.10 -12.07 -13.10
N ASP A 427 -16.16 -12.72 -13.56
CA ASP A 427 -17.51 -12.20 -13.50
C ASP A 427 -17.99 -12.20 -12.04
N ASN A 428 -18.91 -11.32 -11.70
CA ASN A 428 -19.44 -11.20 -10.35
C ASN A 428 -20.93 -11.51 -10.31
N GLU A 429 -21.27 -12.65 -9.73
CA GLU A 429 -22.64 -13.13 -9.60
C GLU A 429 -23.56 -12.16 -8.86
N LEU A 430 -23.00 -11.32 -7.98
CA LEU A 430 -23.76 -10.28 -7.27
C LEU A 430 -24.52 -9.36 -8.23
N PHE A 431 -23.96 -9.08 -9.41
CA PHE A 431 -24.52 -8.13 -10.37
C PHE A 431 -25.78 -8.64 -11.07
N TYR A 432 -25.99 -9.94 -11.07
CA TYR A 432 -27.11 -10.63 -11.75
C TYR A 432 -28.20 -11.08 -10.78
N MET A 433 -28.04 -10.82 -9.48
CA MET A 433 -29.08 -11.18 -8.51
C MET A 433 -30.34 -10.35 -8.71
N ASP A 434 -31.51 -10.95 -8.50
CA ASP A 434 -32.81 -10.28 -8.65
C ASP A 434 -32.98 -9.02 -7.82
N LYS A 435 -32.30 -8.95 -6.68
CA LYS A 435 -32.30 -7.81 -5.76
C LYS A 435 -31.19 -6.79 -6.03
N THR A 436 -30.43 -6.97 -7.11
CA THR A 436 -29.35 -6.06 -7.51
C THR A 436 -29.81 -5.15 -8.64
N MET A 437 -29.59 -3.86 -8.46
CA MET A 437 -29.78 -2.82 -9.45
C MET A 437 -28.45 -2.24 -9.86
N MET A 438 -28.13 -2.28 -11.15
CA MET A 438 -26.93 -1.69 -11.73
C MET A 438 -27.19 -0.25 -12.13
N VAL A 439 -26.36 0.67 -11.63
CA VAL A 439 -26.38 2.09 -12.01
C VAL A 439 -25.07 2.39 -12.72
N PHE A 440 -25.14 2.49 -14.05
CA PHE A 440 -23.95 2.70 -14.86
C PHE A 440 -23.57 4.17 -14.94
N GLY A 441 -22.27 4.45 -14.83
CA GLY A 441 -21.72 5.77 -14.98
C GLY A 441 -20.44 5.99 -14.19
N ASP A 442 -19.85 7.17 -14.35
CA ASP A 442 -18.76 7.63 -13.52
C ASP A 442 -19.26 7.85 -12.09
N ALA A 443 -18.56 7.30 -11.10
CA ALA A 443 -19.05 7.29 -9.73
C ALA A 443 -19.33 8.70 -9.18
N LYS A 444 -18.52 9.70 -9.56
CA LYS A 444 -18.75 11.08 -9.11
C LYS A 444 -20.06 11.64 -9.67
N LYS A 445 -20.26 11.50 -10.97
CA LYS A 445 -21.49 12.00 -11.63
C LYS A 445 -22.73 11.32 -11.08
N VAL A 446 -22.69 9.98 -10.96
CA VAL A 446 -23.81 9.20 -10.42
C VAL A 446 -24.15 9.61 -8.99
N VAL A 447 -23.14 9.78 -8.13
CA VAL A 447 -23.37 10.21 -6.74
C VAL A 447 -23.87 11.66 -6.68
N GLU A 448 -23.34 12.59 -7.51
CA GLU A 448 -23.85 13.97 -7.60
C GLU A 448 -25.32 14.03 -8.07
N GLU A 449 -25.72 13.12 -8.96
CA GLU A 449 -27.13 12.98 -9.39
C GLU A 449 -28.01 12.41 -8.25
N MET A 450 -27.50 11.41 -7.50
CA MET A 450 -28.18 10.92 -6.30
C MET A 450 -28.35 12.02 -5.24
N VAL A 451 -27.31 12.85 -5.01
CA VAL A 451 -27.39 14.00 -4.06
C VAL A 451 -28.49 14.98 -4.45
N LYS A 452 -28.66 15.22 -5.75
CA LYS A 452 -29.73 16.12 -6.24
C LYS A 452 -31.13 15.51 -6.13
N ALA A 453 -31.21 14.17 -6.19
CA ALA A 453 -32.48 13.45 -6.15
C ALA A 453 -32.98 13.20 -4.72
N VAL A 454 -32.11 13.23 -3.72
CA VAL A 454 -32.49 13.24 -2.28
C VAL A 454 -32.97 14.65 -1.95
N GLU A 455 -34.28 14.82 -1.66
CA GLU A 455 -34.90 16.11 -1.36
C GLU A 455 -34.55 16.72 0.00
#